data_e76684835a7e59f73c49d843f87a8eda
#
_entry.id   e76684835a7e59f73c49d843f87a8eda
#
_cell.length_a   1.000
_cell.length_b   1.000
_cell.length_c   1.000
_cell.angle_alpha   90.00
_cell.angle_beta   90.00
_cell.angle_gamma   90.00
#
_symmetry.space_group_name_H-M   'P 1'
#
loop_
_entity.id
_entity.type
_entity.pdbx_description
1 polymer ?
#
loop_
_entity_poly.entity_id
_entity_poly.type
_entity_poly.pdbx_seq_one_letter_code
_entity_poly.pdbx_strand_id
1 'polypeptide(L)'
;EFAGFSAPGRPDRPELVQPKDVPRRGLGTVEGRAALLHAIAHIEFNAINLACDAIQRFAGMPDAFYRDWASVASDEARHFILLSGRLAELGFHYGDFDAHDELWEMAERTRHDCLQRMALVPRLLEARGLDVTPGMIERLRQVGDDASIAVLEVILEEEIRHVAIGSKWFGYCCEQTGKHPEREFIALLQDVGRGALRGPFNRQ
;
A
#
# COMPACT_ATOMS: atom_id res chain seq x y z
N GLU A 1 -25.24 -14.73 0.51
CA GLU A 1 -24.35 -13.83 -0.24
C GLU A 1 -24.06 -12.63 0.64
N PHE A 2 -22.81 -12.48 1.09
CA PHE A 2 -22.39 -11.30 1.82
C PHE A 2 -22.21 -10.17 0.79
N ALA A 3 -23.05 -9.16 0.86
CA ALA A 3 -22.85 -7.94 0.10
C ALA A 3 -21.62 -7.22 0.72
N GLY A 4 -20.45 -7.41 0.16
CA GLY A 4 -19.25 -6.73 0.60
C GLY A 4 -19.46 -5.22 0.69
N PHE A 5 -18.75 -4.54 1.59
CA PHE A 5 -18.80 -3.10 1.70
C PHE A 5 -18.40 -2.47 0.35
N SER A 6 -19.18 -1.54 -0.13
CA SER A 6 -18.92 -0.83 -1.39
C SER A 6 -17.87 0.26 -1.25
N ALA A 7 -17.52 0.64 -0.02
CA ALA A 7 -16.53 1.66 0.28
C ALA A 7 -15.77 1.32 1.59
N PRO A 8 -14.50 1.69 1.72
CA PRO A 8 -13.76 1.54 2.98
C PRO A 8 -14.31 2.48 4.04
N GLY A 9 -14.17 2.11 5.31
CA GLY A 9 -14.40 3.04 6.40
C GLY A 9 -13.34 4.15 6.34
N ARG A 10 -13.78 5.40 6.23
CA ARG A 10 -12.89 6.58 6.16
C ARG A 10 -13.38 7.71 7.04
N PRO A 11 -12.47 8.48 7.65
CA PRO A 11 -12.80 9.79 8.20
C PRO A 11 -13.16 10.77 7.07
N ASP A 12 -13.78 11.91 7.42
CA ASP A 12 -14.14 12.96 6.45
C ASP A 12 -12.93 13.59 5.75
N ARG A 13 -11.76 13.45 6.33
CA ARG A 13 -10.47 13.91 5.78
C ARG A 13 -9.46 12.76 5.77
N PRO A 14 -8.49 12.75 4.85
CA PRO A 14 -8.13 13.77 3.85
C PRO A 14 -9.17 13.92 2.73
N GLU A 15 -9.16 15.09 2.07
CA GLU A 15 -9.87 15.27 0.80
C GLU A 15 -9.19 14.43 -0.27
N LEU A 16 -9.99 13.67 -1.05
CA LEU A 16 -9.48 12.82 -2.12
C LEU A 16 -9.53 13.56 -3.44
N VAL A 17 -8.38 13.74 -4.04
CA VAL A 17 -8.20 14.42 -5.32
C VAL A 17 -7.54 13.49 -6.35
N GLN A 18 -7.51 13.90 -7.62
CA GLN A 18 -6.77 13.14 -8.61
C GLN A 18 -5.25 13.16 -8.29
N PRO A 19 -4.48 12.09 -8.56
CA PRO A 19 -3.05 12.04 -8.24
C PRO A 19 -2.23 13.21 -8.81
N LYS A 20 -2.64 13.74 -9.99
CA LYS A 20 -2.00 14.90 -10.62
C LYS A 20 -2.23 16.21 -9.89
N ASP A 21 -3.31 16.28 -9.10
CA ASP A 21 -3.77 17.48 -8.38
C ASP A 21 -3.22 17.53 -6.94
N VAL A 22 -2.59 16.43 -6.45
CA VAL A 22 -1.88 16.44 -5.16
C VAL A 22 -0.68 17.38 -5.25
N PRO A 23 -0.60 18.44 -4.39
CA PRO A 23 0.47 19.41 -4.45
C PRO A 23 1.84 18.78 -4.15
N ARG A 24 2.83 19.03 -5.03
CA ARG A 24 4.21 18.61 -4.81
C ARG A 24 4.95 19.57 -3.91
N ARG A 25 5.58 19.06 -2.85
CA ARG A 25 6.36 19.85 -1.89
C ARG A 25 7.79 19.33 -1.77
N GLY A 26 8.74 20.25 -1.59
CA GLY A 26 10.14 19.91 -1.36
C GLY A 26 10.38 19.52 0.11
N LEU A 27 11.28 18.58 0.40
CA LEU A 27 11.57 18.09 1.76
C LEU A 27 12.39 19.09 2.60
N GLY A 28 12.87 20.18 2.03
CA GLY A 28 13.61 21.23 2.75
C GLY A 28 12.78 21.99 3.79
N THR A 29 11.45 21.88 3.76
CA THR A 29 10.54 22.49 4.72
C THR A 29 9.89 21.44 5.62
N VAL A 30 9.51 21.82 6.84
CA VAL A 30 8.76 20.94 7.76
C VAL A 30 7.45 20.48 7.10
N GLU A 31 6.71 21.41 6.49
CA GLU A 31 5.47 21.11 5.78
C GLU A 31 5.68 20.09 4.64
N GLY A 32 6.76 20.21 3.88
CA GLY A 32 7.06 19.26 2.79
C GLY A 32 7.37 17.85 3.31
N ARG A 33 8.07 17.72 4.43
CA ARG A 33 8.29 16.43 5.08
C ARG A 33 7.00 15.85 5.66
N ALA A 34 6.19 16.69 6.30
CA ALA A 34 4.88 16.28 6.80
C ALA A 34 3.96 15.81 5.67
N ALA A 35 3.93 16.51 4.53
CA ALA A 35 3.15 16.09 3.37
C ALA A 35 3.61 14.72 2.79
N LEU A 36 4.92 14.44 2.78
CA LEU A 36 5.44 13.11 2.41
C LEU A 36 4.94 12.03 3.37
N LEU A 37 5.11 12.23 4.68
CA LEU A 37 4.69 11.27 5.70
C LEU A 37 3.17 11.07 5.70
N HIS A 38 2.41 12.14 5.47
CA HIS A 38 0.96 12.07 5.33
C HIS A 38 0.52 11.21 4.13
N ALA A 39 1.19 11.38 2.98
CA ALA A 39 0.91 10.57 1.80
C ALA A 39 1.17 9.08 2.07
N ILE A 40 2.27 8.75 2.78
CA ILE A 40 2.56 7.38 3.19
C ILE A 40 1.51 6.90 4.21
N ALA A 41 1.17 7.69 5.23
CA ALA A 41 0.13 7.35 6.20
C ALA A 41 -1.23 7.06 5.53
N HIS A 42 -1.54 7.74 4.43
CA HIS A 42 -2.74 7.46 3.66
C HIS A 42 -2.66 6.12 2.91
N ILE A 43 -1.48 5.73 2.43
CA ILE A 43 -1.25 4.41 1.84
C ILE A 43 -1.46 3.32 2.90
N GLU A 44 -0.83 3.45 4.09
CA GLU A 44 -0.99 2.49 5.19
C GLU A 44 -2.45 2.39 5.66
N PHE A 45 -3.15 3.52 5.76
CA PHE A 45 -4.58 3.52 6.09
C PHE A 45 -5.41 2.72 5.06
N ASN A 46 -5.13 2.89 3.78
CA ASN A 46 -5.76 2.08 2.74
C ASN A 46 -5.34 0.61 2.82
N ALA A 47 -4.08 0.31 3.14
CA ALA A 47 -3.59 -1.05 3.27
C ALA A 47 -4.28 -1.82 4.43
N ILE A 48 -4.59 -1.16 5.55
CA ILE A 48 -5.45 -1.73 6.61
C ILE A 48 -6.80 -2.15 6.04
N ASN A 49 -7.47 -1.24 5.31
CA ASN A 49 -8.77 -1.53 4.71
C ASN A 49 -8.69 -2.65 3.67
N LEU A 50 -7.62 -2.70 2.87
CA LEU A 50 -7.38 -3.73 1.86
C LEU A 50 -7.19 -5.11 2.46
N ALA A 51 -6.43 -5.22 3.55
CA ALA A 51 -6.22 -6.46 4.26
C ALA A 51 -7.52 -6.97 4.89
N CYS A 52 -8.31 -6.07 5.49
CA CYS A 52 -9.64 -6.39 6.03
C CYS A 52 -10.63 -6.79 4.91
N ASP A 53 -10.62 -6.09 3.78
CA ASP A 53 -11.45 -6.41 2.61
C ASP A 53 -11.09 -7.78 2.03
N ALA A 54 -9.80 -8.14 1.96
CA ALA A 54 -9.37 -9.44 1.48
C ALA A 54 -9.94 -10.58 2.34
N ILE A 55 -9.89 -10.44 3.68
CA ILE A 55 -10.46 -11.40 4.64
C ILE A 55 -11.96 -11.57 4.41
N GLN A 56 -12.66 -10.49 4.22
CA GLN A 56 -14.12 -10.46 4.16
C GLN A 56 -14.67 -10.93 2.81
N ARG A 57 -13.98 -10.51 1.75
CA ARG A 57 -14.45 -10.68 0.37
C ARG A 57 -14.19 -12.06 -0.19
N PHE A 58 -13.03 -12.65 0.09
CA PHE A 58 -12.63 -13.91 -0.51
C PHE A 58 -12.94 -15.10 0.42
N ALA A 59 -14.23 -15.49 0.41
CA ALA A 59 -14.67 -16.66 1.17
C ALA A 59 -14.12 -17.97 0.56
N GLY A 60 -13.98 -19.01 1.40
CA GLY A 60 -13.53 -20.33 0.97
C GLY A 60 -12.02 -20.48 0.78
N MET A 61 -11.24 -19.48 1.14
CA MET A 61 -9.79 -19.59 1.21
C MET A 61 -9.36 -20.41 2.45
N PRO A 62 -8.16 -21.02 2.44
CA PRO A 62 -7.64 -21.71 3.61
C PRO A 62 -7.54 -20.79 4.84
N ASP A 63 -7.68 -21.31 6.05
CA ASP A 63 -7.54 -20.55 7.31
C ASP A 63 -6.26 -19.74 7.41
N ALA A 64 -5.16 -20.22 6.80
CA ALA A 64 -3.89 -19.51 6.75
C ALA A 64 -3.99 -18.17 5.99
N PHE A 65 -4.86 -18.08 4.97
CA PHE A 65 -5.11 -16.83 4.24
C PHE A 65 -5.63 -15.75 5.19
N TYR A 66 -6.63 -16.09 5.97
CA TYR A 66 -7.25 -15.14 6.89
C TYR A 66 -6.29 -14.69 8.00
N ARG A 67 -5.47 -15.64 8.52
CA ARG A 67 -4.45 -15.31 9.52
C ARG A 67 -3.35 -14.42 8.96
N ASP A 68 -2.87 -14.71 7.75
CA ASP A 68 -1.85 -13.90 7.08
C ASP A 68 -2.35 -12.46 6.88
N TRP A 69 -3.55 -12.28 6.33
CA TRP A 69 -4.12 -10.95 6.10
C TRP A 69 -4.50 -10.22 7.39
N ALA A 70 -4.94 -10.91 8.43
CA ALA A 70 -5.15 -10.30 9.75
C ALA A 70 -3.82 -9.79 10.36
N SER A 71 -2.72 -10.52 10.14
CA SER A 71 -1.39 -10.09 10.55
C SER A 71 -0.94 -8.85 9.77
N VAL A 72 -1.15 -8.81 8.45
CA VAL A 72 -0.88 -7.63 7.63
C VAL A 72 -1.68 -6.43 8.15
N ALA A 73 -3.01 -6.57 8.35
CA ALA A 73 -3.83 -5.48 8.87
C ALA A 73 -3.33 -4.93 10.22
N SER A 74 -2.78 -5.79 11.07
CA SER A 74 -2.19 -5.38 12.37
C SER A 74 -0.90 -4.57 12.19
N ASP A 75 -0.03 -4.97 11.26
CA ASP A 75 1.20 -4.25 10.98
C ASP A 75 0.91 -2.89 10.32
N GLU A 76 0.02 -2.85 9.34
CA GLU A 76 -0.39 -1.61 8.67
C GLU A 76 -1.01 -0.60 9.64
N ALA A 77 -1.80 -1.10 10.62
CA ALA A 77 -2.32 -0.24 11.68
C ALA A 77 -1.20 0.34 12.55
N ARG A 78 -0.15 -0.43 12.83
CA ARG A 78 1.03 0.03 13.56
C ARG A 78 1.84 1.03 12.72
N HIS A 79 2.04 0.80 11.43
CA HIS A 79 2.69 1.73 10.51
C HIS A 79 1.96 3.07 10.49
N PHE A 80 0.63 3.04 10.36
CA PHE A 80 -0.20 4.23 10.41
C PHE A 80 -0.05 5.01 11.73
N ILE A 81 0.03 4.30 12.87
CA ILE A 81 0.24 4.92 14.19
C ILE A 81 1.62 5.58 14.27
N LEU A 82 2.69 4.92 13.80
CA LEU A 82 4.05 5.47 13.76
C LEU A 82 4.12 6.76 12.93
N LEU A 83 3.52 6.73 11.74
CA LEU A 83 3.47 7.90 10.85
C LEU A 83 2.63 9.03 11.43
N SER A 84 1.48 8.71 12.04
CA SER A 84 0.62 9.71 12.70
C SER A 84 1.32 10.35 13.90
N GLY A 85 2.08 9.57 14.68
CA GLY A 85 2.91 10.09 15.77
C GLY A 85 3.99 11.03 15.25
N ARG A 86 4.67 10.65 14.16
CA ARG A 86 5.69 11.50 13.53
C ARG A 86 5.11 12.78 12.93
N LEU A 87 3.93 12.72 12.34
CA LEU A 87 3.19 13.90 11.86
C LEU A 87 2.91 14.87 13.01
N ALA A 88 2.43 14.37 14.16
CA ALA A 88 2.14 15.19 15.33
C ALA A 88 3.40 15.90 15.86
N GLU A 89 4.57 15.24 15.87
CA GLU A 89 5.85 15.86 16.21
C GLU A 89 6.25 17.01 15.27
N LEU A 90 5.83 16.93 14.00
CA LEU A 90 6.04 18.00 13.02
C LEU A 90 4.96 19.10 13.08
N GLY A 91 3.95 18.96 13.95
CA GLY A 91 2.85 19.92 14.11
C GLY A 91 1.70 19.73 13.12
N PHE A 92 1.57 18.53 12.53
CA PHE A 92 0.54 18.18 11.56
C PHE A 92 -0.21 16.92 11.97
N HIS A 93 -1.35 16.64 11.32
CA HIS A 93 -2.17 15.47 11.58
C HIS A 93 -2.57 14.77 10.27
N TYR A 94 -2.96 13.50 10.38
CA TYR A 94 -3.60 12.84 9.27
C TYR A 94 -4.90 13.54 8.91
N GLY A 95 -5.05 13.89 7.63
CA GLY A 95 -6.16 14.70 7.11
C GLY A 95 -5.81 16.15 6.80
N ASP A 96 -4.61 16.63 7.16
CA ASP A 96 -4.19 18.03 6.91
C ASP A 96 -3.78 18.29 5.45
N PHE A 97 -3.50 17.23 4.68
CA PHE A 97 -3.13 17.33 3.26
C PHE A 97 -4.08 16.49 2.42
N ASP A 98 -4.24 16.87 1.16
CA ASP A 98 -5.00 16.08 0.19
C ASP A 98 -4.29 14.75 -0.11
N ALA A 99 -5.07 13.74 -0.48
CA ALA A 99 -4.59 12.42 -0.86
C ALA A 99 -5.27 11.92 -2.13
N HIS A 100 -4.88 10.76 -2.65
CA HIS A 100 -5.53 10.12 -3.79
C HIS A 100 -5.88 8.67 -3.48
N ASP A 101 -6.83 8.10 -4.22
CA ASP A 101 -7.43 6.81 -3.90
C ASP A 101 -7.00 5.66 -4.83
N GLU A 102 -5.92 5.83 -5.59
CA GLU A 102 -5.50 4.84 -6.61
C GLU A 102 -5.36 3.42 -6.07
N LEU A 103 -4.91 3.28 -4.81
CA LEU A 103 -4.74 1.97 -4.19
C LEU A 103 -6.10 1.28 -3.96
N TRP A 104 -7.09 2.02 -3.46
CA TRP A 104 -8.43 1.49 -3.29
C TRP A 104 -9.17 1.29 -4.62
N GLU A 105 -8.98 2.19 -5.59
CA GLU A 105 -9.52 2.03 -6.94
C GLU A 105 -9.07 0.71 -7.60
N MET A 106 -7.80 0.30 -7.39
CA MET A 106 -7.32 -0.99 -7.85
C MET A 106 -7.99 -2.15 -7.11
N ALA A 107 -8.27 -2.00 -5.82
CA ALA A 107 -9.01 -2.99 -5.06
C ALA A 107 -10.44 -3.18 -5.60
N GLU A 108 -11.13 -2.10 -5.91
CA GLU A 108 -12.46 -2.16 -6.54
C GLU A 108 -12.42 -2.84 -7.92
N ARG A 109 -11.43 -2.54 -8.73
CA ARG A 109 -11.25 -3.19 -10.05
C ARG A 109 -11.04 -4.70 -9.94
N THR A 110 -10.40 -5.16 -8.87
CA THR A 110 -10.05 -6.57 -8.62
C THR A 110 -10.98 -7.27 -7.62
N ARG A 111 -12.08 -6.63 -7.22
CA ARG A 111 -12.99 -7.12 -6.17
C ARG A 111 -13.64 -8.48 -6.44
N HIS A 112 -13.72 -8.88 -7.69
CA HIS A 112 -14.42 -10.08 -8.15
C HIS A 112 -13.49 -11.30 -8.30
N ASP A 113 -12.17 -11.13 -8.18
CA ASP A 113 -11.18 -12.18 -8.45
C ASP A 113 -9.99 -12.08 -7.48
N CYS A 114 -9.87 -13.08 -6.60
CA CYS A 114 -8.77 -13.14 -5.62
C CYS A 114 -7.40 -13.21 -6.30
N LEU A 115 -7.27 -13.93 -7.42
CA LEU A 115 -6.01 -14.03 -8.15
C LEU A 115 -5.56 -12.65 -8.65
N GLN A 116 -6.46 -11.89 -9.26
CA GLN A 116 -6.16 -10.53 -9.73
C GLN A 116 -5.84 -9.59 -8.56
N ARG A 117 -6.59 -9.68 -7.45
CA ARG A 117 -6.34 -8.90 -6.25
C ARG A 117 -4.93 -9.15 -5.71
N MET A 118 -4.53 -10.40 -5.55
CA MET A 118 -3.21 -10.76 -5.03
C MET A 118 -2.08 -10.35 -5.96
N ALA A 119 -2.31 -10.38 -7.27
CA ALA A 119 -1.33 -9.94 -8.27
C ALA A 119 -1.15 -8.41 -8.29
N LEU A 120 -2.24 -7.65 -8.28
CA LEU A 120 -2.21 -6.23 -8.63
C LEU A 120 -2.16 -5.31 -7.41
N VAL A 121 -2.58 -5.76 -6.25
CA VAL A 121 -2.51 -4.95 -5.02
C VAL A 121 -1.22 -5.27 -4.25
N PRO A 122 -1.07 -6.37 -3.49
CA PRO A 122 0.13 -6.56 -2.69
C PRO A 122 1.38 -6.83 -3.54
N ARG A 123 1.27 -7.63 -4.59
CA ARG A 123 2.44 -8.00 -5.39
C ARG A 123 2.92 -6.91 -6.36
N LEU A 124 2.06 -5.99 -6.78
CA LEU A 124 2.43 -4.90 -7.68
C LEU A 124 2.50 -3.55 -6.94
N LEU A 125 1.41 -3.10 -6.32
CA LEU A 125 1.33 -1.75 -5.77
C LEU A 125 2.07 -1.61 -4.43
N GLU A 126 1.96 -2.57 -3.51
CA GLU A 126 2.74 -2.54 -2.26
C GLU A 126 4.22 -2.81 -2.53
N ALA A 127 4.55 -3.75 -3.45
CA ALA A 127 5.94 -3.92 -3.87
C ALA A 127 6.57 -2.63 -4.44
N ARG A 128 5.77 -1.71 -4.96
CA ARG A 128 6.23 -0.38 -5.37
C ARG A 128 6.78 0.42 -4.19
N GLY A 129 6.25 0.23 -2.98
CA GLY A 129 6.80 0.78 -1.75
C GLY A 129 8.25 0.39 -1.53
N LEU A 130 8.58 -0.91 -1.71
CA LEU A 130 9.95 -1.42 -1.59
C LEU A 130 10.91 -0.77 -2.60
N ASP A 131 10.43 -0.40 -3.78
CA ASP A 131 11.24 0.26 -4.81
C ASP A 131 11.53 1.74 -4.50
N VAL A 132 10.55 2.48 -3.95
CA VAL A 132 10.63 3.94 -3.84
C VAL A 132 11.09 4.41 -2.45
N THR A 133 10.82 3.65 -1.39
CA THR A 133 11.14 4.04 -0.01
C THR A 133 12.64 4.26 0.24
N PRO A 134 13.58 3.46 -0.31
CA PRO A 134 15.02 3.75 -0.16
C PRO A 134 15.41 5.13 -0.70
N GLY A 135 14.82 5.55 -1.83
CA GLY A 135 15.03 6.89 -2.39
C GLY A 135 14.41 8.01 -1.54
N MET A 136 13.30 7.74 -0.84
CA MET A 136 12.70 8.69 0.10
C MET A 136 13.59 8.85 1.33
N ILE A 137 14.11 7.75 1.90
CA ILE A 137 15.04 7.74 3.02
C ILE A 137 16.29 8.55 2.70
N GLU A 138 16.88 8.35 1.51
CA GLU A 138 18.06 9.11 1.10
C GLU A 138 17.79 10.63 0.99
N ARG A 139 16.65 11.02 0.48
CA ARG A 139 16.24 12.43 0.43
C ARG A 139 15.97 13.04 1.82
N LEU A 140 15.44 12.27 2.76
CA LEU A 140 15.27 12.69 4.15
C LEU A 140 16.63 12.84 4.85
N ARG A 141 17.60 11.96 4.56
CA ARG A 141 18.97 12.05 5.07
C ARG A 141 19.66 13.35 4.63
N GLN A 142 19.45 13.79 3.39
CA GLN A 142 19.99 15.06 2.88
C GLN A 142 19.47 16.29 3.61
N VAL A 143 18.31 16.20 4.26
CA VAL A 143 17.72 17.30 5.05
C VAL A 143 17.82 17.07 6.57
N GLY A 144 18.49 16.00 7.01
CA GLY A 144 18.78 15.71 8.42
C GLY A 144 17.54 15.30 9.22
N ASP A 145 16.57 14.61 8.61
CA ASP A 145 15.35 14.17 9.31
C ASP A 145 15.45 12.69 9.73
N ASP A 146 16.35 12.41 10.68
CA ASP A 146 16.62 11.05 11.15
C ASP A 146 15.40 10.39 11.81
N ALA A 147 14.53 11.18 12.45
CA ALA A 147 13.33 10.64 13.09
C ALA A 147 12.32 10.11 12.06
N SER A 148 12.14 10.80 10.92
CA SER A 148 11.30 10.29 9.83
C SER A 148 11.94 9.09 9.13
N ILE A 149 13.28 9.05 9.01
CA ILE A 149 14.03 7.90 8.47
C ILE A 149 13.76 6.66 9.32
N ALA A 150 13.88 6.76 10.66
CA ALA A 150 13.65 5.63 11.55
C ALA A 150 12.25 5.01 11.39
N VAL A 151 11.22 5.82 11.17
CA VAL A 151 9.85 5.32 10.90
C VAL A 151 9.80 4.58 9.56
N LEU A 152 10.38 5.15 8.50
CA LEU A 152 10.34 4.53 7.17
C LEU A 152 11.18 3.25 7.08
N GLU A 153 12.27 3.13 7.86
CA GLU A 153 13.08 1.91 7.92
C GLU A 153 12.30 0.75 8.55
N VAL A 154 11.51 1.01 9.61
CA VAL A 154 10.63 -0.02 10.21
C VAL A 154 9.59 -0.49 9.18
N ILE A 155 8.92 0.44 8.50
CA ILE A 155 7.91 0.10 7.48
C ILE A 155 8.56 -0.71 6.35
N LEU A 156 9.69 -0.25 5.82
CA LEU A 156 10.38 -0.91 4.71
C LEU A 156 10.77 -2.36 5.03
N GLU A 157 11.23 -2.64 6.25
CA GLU A 157 11.61 -3.99 6.68
C GLU A 157 10.40 -4.93 6.71
N GLU A 158 9.26 -4.44 7.19
CA GLU A 158 8.06 -5.25 7.37
C GLU A 158 7.27 -5.45 6.07
N GLU A 159 7.31 -4.49 5.14
CA GLU A 159 6.72 -4.58 3.81
C GLU A 159 7.22 -5.77 2.98
N ILE A 160 8.46 -6.22 3.21
CA ILE A 160 9.01 -7.43 2.57
C ILE A 160 8.10 -8.64 2.84
N ARG A 161 7.60 -8.76 4.07
CA ARG A 161 6.69 -9.85 4.47
C ARG A 161 5.33 -9.70 3.82
N HIS A 162 4.78 -8.49 3.71
CA HIS A 162 3.48 -8.24 3.10
C HIS A 162 3.49 -8.63 1.62
N VAL A 163 4.51 -8.22 0.87
CA VAL A 163 4.71 -8.62 -0.53
C VAL A 163 4.90 -10.13 -0.68
N ALA A 164 5.60 -10.78 0.25
CA ALA A 164 5.77 -12.23 0.27
C ALA A 164 4.42 -12.95 0.49
N ILE A 165 3.57 -12.45 1.40
CA ILE A 165 2.22 -12.95 1.65
C ILE A 165 1.36 -12.82 0.38
N GLY A 166 1.36 -11.65 -0.26
CA GLY A 166 0.67 -11.44 -1.53
C GLY A 166 1.13 -12.39 -2.62
N SER A 167 2.45 -12.58 -2.75
CA SER A 167 3.04 -13.51 -3.73
C SER A 167 2.68 -14.96 -3.44
N LYS A 168 2.65 -15.38 -2.17
CA LYS A 168 2.22 -16.72 -1.75
C LYS A 168 0.77 -16.99 -2.18
N TRP A 169 -0.12 -16.07 -1.89
CA TRP A 169 -1.54 -16.27 -2.18
C TRP A 169 -1.88 -16.10 -3.66
N PHE A 170 -1.14 -15.30 -4.39
CA PHE A 170 -1.19 -15.29 -5.85
C PHE A 170 -0.80 -16.65 -6.42
N GLY A 171 0.31 -17.24 -5.96
CA GLY A 171 0.75 -18.57 -6.37
C GLY A 171 -0.31 -19.65 -6.09
N TYR A 172 -0.90 -19.62 -4.88
CA TYR A 172 -2.00 -20.51 -4.50
C TYR A 172 -3.20 -20.37 -5.46
N CYS A 173 -3.66 -19.17 -5.76
CA CYS A 173 -4.77 -18.95 -6.69
C CYS A 173 -4.44 -19.45 -8.11
N CYS A 174 -3.20 -19.28 -8.57
CA CYS A 174 -2.75 -19.82 -9.85
C CYS A 174 -2.82 -21.36 -9.86
N GLU A 175 -2.36 -22.01 -8.80
CA GLU A 175 -2.39 -23.48 -8.67
C GLU A 175 -3.83 -24.01 -8.70
N GLN A 176 -4.76 -23.38 -7.93
CA GLN A 176 -6.17 -23.77 -7.91
C GLN A 176 -6.85 -23.63 -9.27
N THR A 177 -6.38 -22.73 -10.13
CA THR A 177 -6.95 -22.46 -11.46
C THR A 177 -6.14 -23.07 -12.61
N GLY A 178 -5.07 -23.83 -12.31
CA GLY A 178 -4.21 -24.45 -13.32
C GLY A 178 -3.41 -23.44 -14.16
N LYS A 179 -3.19 -22.23 -13.64
CA LYS A 179 -2.45 -21.17 -14.34
C LYS A 179 -0.98 -21.16 -13.92
N HIS A 180 -0.11 -20.74 -14.83
CA HIS A 180 1.33 -20.58 -14.56
C HIS A 180 1.58 -19.16 -13.99
N PRO A 181 2.11 -19.02 -12.75
CA PRO A 181 2.20 -17.73 -12.08
C PRO A 181 2.91 -16.62 -12.88
N GLU A 182 4.05 -16.90 -13.48
CA GLU A 182 4.80 -15.90 -14.26
C GLU A 182 4.00 -15.40 -15.48
N ARG A 183 3.42 -16.36 -16.24
CA ARG A 183 2.66 -16.03 -17.45
C ARG A 183 1.41 -15.23 -17.10
N GLU A 184 0.72 -15.65 -16.05
CA GLU A 184 -0.50 -14.97 -15.59
C GLU A 184 -0.18 -13.56 -15.09
N PHE A 185 0.89 -13.39 -14.31
CA PHE A 185 1.29 -12.07 -13.82
C PHE A 185 1.65 -11.13 -14.96
N ILE A 186 2.43 -11.60 -15.96
CA ILE A 186 2.76 -10.80 -17.15
C ILE A 186 1.50 -10.40 -17.92
N ALA A 187 0.52 -11.30 -18.09
CA ALA A 187 -0.74 -10.99 -18.76
C ALA A 187 -1.52 -9.90 -18.01
N LEU A 188 -1.65 -10.02 -16.69
CA LEU A 188 -2.32 -9.01 -15.85
C LEU A 188 -1.62 -7.65 -15.92
N LEU A 189 -0.28 -7.62 -15.94
CA LEU A 189 0.47 -6.36 -16.09
C LEU A 189 0.24 -5.68 -17.44
N GLN A 190 0.05 -6.45 -18.50
CA GLN A 190 -0.28 -5.90 -19.83
C GLN A 190 -1.65 -5.25 -19.84
N ASP A 191 -2.64 -5.82 -19.12
CA ASP A 191 -3.99 -5.29 -19.00
C ASP A 191 -4.06 -4.00 -18.18
N VAL A 192 -3.22 -3.88 -17.14
CA VAL A 192 -3.12 -2.65 -16.30
C VAL A 192 -2.41 -1.51 -17.04
N GLY A 193 -1.64 -1.86 -18.08
CA GLY A 193 -0.95 -0.90 -18.94
C GLY A 193 0.45 -0.51 -18.42
N ARG A 194 1.30 -0.04 -19.36
CA ARG A 194 2.72 0.28 -19.13
C ARG A 194 2.96 1.42 -18.13
N GLY A 195 1.93 2.17 -17.77
CA GLY A 195 2.03 3.27 -16.80
C GLY A 195 2.30 2.82 -15.36
N ALA A 196 1.87 1.61 -14.99
CA ALA A 196 2.05 1.04 -13.66
C ALA A 196 3.51 0.57 -13.38
N LEU A 197 4.33 0.44 -14.41
CA LEU A 197 5.68 -0.13 -14.34
C LEU A 197 6.79 0.92 -14.57
N ARG A 198 6.65 2.13 -14.06
CA ARG A 198 7.72 3.14 -14.15
C ARG A 198 8.71 3.00 -13.00
N GLY A 199 10.03 2.87 -13.30
CA GLY A 199 11.11 2.89 -12.31
C GLY A 199 11.12 4.14 -11.40
N PRO A 200 11.93 4.18 -10.36
CA PRO A 200 13.04 3.26 -10.09
C PRO A 200 12.59 1.87 -9.62
N PHE A 201 13.44 0.85 -9.83
CA PHE A 201 13.24 -0.50 -9.29
C PHE A 201 14.39 -0.80 -8.33
N ASN A 202 14.07 -1.29 -7.14
CA ASN A 202 15.05 -1.80 -6.18
C ASN A 202 15.58 -3.16 -6.71
N ARG A 203 16.90 -3.32 -6.73
CA ARG A 203 17.58 -4.55 -7.21
C ARG A 203 18.29 -5.31 -6.08
N GLN A 204 18.04 -4.92 -4.83
CA GLN A 204 18.61 -5.57 -3.66
C GLN A 204 17.76 -6.74 -3.20
#